data_a939d6f45fc3f43df9fbd4c47c401209
#
_entry.id   a939d6f45fc3f43df9fbd4c47c401209
#
_cell.length_a   1.000
_cell.length_b   1.000
_cell.length_c   1.000
_cell.angle_alpha   90.00
_cell.angle_beta   90.00
_cell.angle_gamma   90.00
#
_symmetry.space_group_name_H-M   'P 1'
#
loop_
_entity.id
_entity.type
_entity.pdbx_description
1 polymer ?
#
loop_
_entity_poly.entity_id
_entity_poly.type
_entity_poly.pdbx_seq_one_letter_code
_entity_poly.pdbx_strand_id
1 'polypeptide(L)'
;YSNFGEKMEFVCSKHGSFEALPLNVLRGHGCPICGREKCSKSRTMKFEEVLRRFKEVHGDTYTYDESTYKTSRKKMRIICPKHGEFWQIPMNHWGGQGCPVCKESKLEMELDKALTDNGIEFIRQKPLGRQSIDFYIPKYKLNIECQGEQHFKKKFDDKYDFKNSLERDIKKNKILRENGEKLIYFTKEKLLPKNIEDPMFCNIYNKDNLFYDTESIINILK
;
A
#
# COMPACT_ATOMS: atom_id res chain seq x y z
N TYR A 1 -36.86 -42.29 23.23
CA TYR A 1 -35.91 -41.38 23.93
C TYR A 1 -34.84 -40.98 22.91
N SER A 2 -35.02 -39.81 22.30
CA SER A 2 -34.05 -39.26 21.38
C SER A 2 -32.80 -38.86 22.14
N ASN A 3 -31.68 -39.36 21.67
CA ASN A 3 -30.36 -39.16 22.26
C ASN A 3 -29.94 -37.68 22.06
N PHE A 4 -30.00 -36.85 23.10
CA PHE A 4 -29.62 -35.45 23.06
C PHE A 4 -28.13 -35.22 22.62
N GLY A 5 -27.38 -36.32 22.49
CA GLY A 5 -25.99 -36.31 22.04
C GLY A 5 -25.79 -36.38 20.53
N GLU A 6 -26.85 -36.57 19.73
CA GLU A 6 -26.77 -36.62 18.28
C GLU A 6 -27.20 -35.28 17.66
N LYS A 7 -26.49 -34.89 16.58
CA LYS A 7 -26.86 -33.70 15.82
C LYS A 7 -28.16 -33.94 15.07
N MET A 8 -29.02 -32.94 15.06
CA MET A 8 -30.25 -32.91 14.29
C MET A 8 -30.22 -31.72 13.32
N GLU A 9 -30.98 -31.83 12.24
CA GLU A 9 -31.16 -30.77 11.28
C GLU A 9 -32.21 -29.77 11.80
N PHE A 10 -31.85 -28.49 11.75
CA PHE A 10 -32.71 -27.34 12.07
C PHE A 10 -32.78 -26.41 10.88
N VAL A 11 -33.89 -25.70 10.72
CA VAL A 11 -34.06 -24.73 9.64
C VAL A 11 -34.00 -23.30 10.19
N CYS A 12 -33.08 -22.51 9.67
CA CYS A 12 -33.01 -21.09 9.93
C CYS A 12 -33.76 -20.33 8.83
N SER A 13 -34.66 -19.42 9.19
CA SER A 13 -35.43 -18.63 8.24
C SER A 13 -34.57 -17.72 7.31
N LYS A 14 -33.31 -17.43 7.71
CA LYS A 14 -32.39 -16.59 6.94
C LYS A 14 -31.34 -17.37 6.15
N HIS A 15 -30.89 -18.52 6.65
CA HIS A 15 -29.71 -19.23 6.15
C HIS A 15 -29.96 -20.68 5.74
N GLY A 16 -31.22 -21.13 5.79
CA GLY A 16 -31.56 -22.49 5.43
C GLY A 16 -31.23 -23.51 6.54
N SER A 17 -31.06 -24.76 6.16
CA SER A 17 -30.82 -25.86 7.11
C SER A 17 -29.41 -25.81 7.70
N PHE A 18 -29.29 -26.27 8.95
CA PHE A 18 -28.02 -26.42 9.66
C PHE A 18 -28.11 -27.54 10.69
N GLU A 19 -27.01 -28.21 10.94
CA GLU A 19 -26.93 -29.26 11.97
C GLU A 19 -26.47 -28.68 13.30
N ALA A 20 -27.18 -29.07 14.38
CA ALA A 20 -26.79 -28.70 15.74
C ALA A 20 -27.25 -29.79 16.74
N LEU A 21 -26.61 -29.80 17.92
CA LEU A 21 -27.10 -30.56 19.04
C LEU A 21 -28.37 -29.89 19.58
N PRO A 22 -29.47 -30.64 19.79
CA PRO A 22 -30.73 -30.10 20.34
C PRO A 22 -30.52 -29.30 21.61
N LEU A 23 -29.64 -29.75 22.49
CA LEU A 23 -29.30 -29.08 23.73
C LEU A 23 -28.73 -27.68 23.50
N ASN A 24 -27.93 -27.51 22.45
CA ASN A 24 -27.36 -26.19 22.12
C ASN A 24 -28.46 -25.22 21.64
N VAL A 25 -29.41 -25.71 20.85
CA VAL A 25 -30.54 -24.91 20.38
C VAL A 25 -31.45 -24.52 21.55
N LEU A 26 -31.73 -25.44 22.48
CA LEU A 26 -32.49 -25.16 23.71
C LEU A 26 -31.77 -24.13 24.61
N ARG A 27 -30.44 -24.09 24.62
CA ARG A 27 -29.64 -23.11 25.34
C ARG A 27 -29.54 -21.75 24.62
N GLY A 28 -30.26 -21.58 23.51
CA GLY A 28 -30.30 -20.34 22.75
C GLY A 28 -29.17 -20.19 21.70
N HIS A 29 -28.37 -21.24 21.46
CA HIS A 29 -27.43 -21.27 20.34
C HIS A 29 -28.21 -21.61 19.06
N GLY A 30 -28.58 -20.60 18.31
CA GLY A 30 -29.28 -20.77 17.03
C GLY A 30 -28.31 -21.07 15.87
N CYS A 31 -28.73 -20.70 14.67
CA CYS A 31 -27.92 -20.85 13.45
C CYS A 31 -26.50 -20.28 13.62
N PRO A 32 -25.45 -21.07 13.30
CA PRO A 32 -24.05 -20.59 13.42
C PRO A 32 -23.73 -19.35 12.59
N ILE A 33 -24.42 -19.16 11.45
CA ILE A 33 -24.24 -17.99 10.60
C ILE A 33 -24.85 -16.76 11.28
N CYS A 34 -26.06 -16.86 11.81
CA CYS A 34 -26.70 -15.81 12.61
C CYS A 34 -25.82 -15.40 13.81
N GLY A 35 -25.26 -16.40 14.51
CA GLY A 35 -24.35 -16.17 15.64
C GLY A 35 -23.11 -15.37 15.22
N ARG A 36 -22.48 -15.74 14.11
CA ARG A 36 -21.32 -15.01 13.54
C ARG A 36 -21.69 -13.60 13.12
N GLU A 37 -22.83 -13.41 12.46
CA GLU A 37 -23.31 -12.07 12.07
C GLU A 37 -23.56 -11.18 13.28
N LYS A 38 -24.23 -11.72 14.32
CA LYS A 38 -24.48 -10.99 15.57
C LYS A 38 -23.17 -10.58 16.25
N CYS A 39 -22.22 -11.51 16.38
CA CYS A 39 -20.90 -11.23 16.93
C CYS A 39 -20.12 -10.21 16.08
N SER A 40 -20.19 -10.30 14.75
CA SER A 40 -19.54 -9.36 13.85
C SER A 40 -20.11 -7.94 14.02
N LYS A 41 -21.44 -7.81 14.04
CA LYS A 41 -22.08 -6.50 14.26
C LYS A 41 -21.74 -5.89 15.62
N SER A 42 -21.75 -6.71 16.67
CA SER A 42 -21.41 -6.29 18.04
C SER A 42 -19.97 -5.82 18.20
N ARG A 43 -19.03 -6.36 17.38
CA ARG A 43 -17.61 -5.98 17.40
C ARG A 43 -17.26 -4.88 16.41
N THR A 44 -18.20 -4.46 15.56
CA THR A 44 -17.95 -3.38 14.60
C THR A 44 -17.93 -2.06 15.37
N MET A 45 -16.82 -1.36 15.27
CA MET A 45 -16.65 -0.02 15.85
C MET A 45 -17.65 0.94 15.21
N LYS A 46 -18.31 1.77 16.01
CA LYS A 46 -19.20 2.83 15.51
C LYS A 46 -18.40 3.88 14.75
N PHE A 47 -19.02 4.50 13.76
CA PHE A 47 -18.34 5.48 12.91
C PHE A 47 -17.87 6.71 13.70
N GLU A 48 -18.61 7.16 14.70
CA GLU A 48 -18.22 8.29 15.55
C GLU A 48 -16.87 8.04 16.25
N GLU A 49 -16.64 6.81 16.72
CA GLU A 49 -15.37 6.45 17.35
C GLU A 49 -14.23 6.38 16.31
N VAL A 50 -14.52 5.92 15.09
CA VAL A 50 -13.57 5.94 13.97
C VAL A 50 -13.20 7.37 13.62
N LEU A 51 -14.19 8.26 13.52
CA LEU A 51 -13.99 9.66 13.20
C LEU A 51 -13.17 10.38 14.28
N ARG A 52 -13.41 10.07 15.57
CA ARG A 52 -12.61 10.59 16.68
C ARG A 52 -11.13 10.23 16.50
N ARG A 53 -10.83 8.97 16.21
CA ARG A 53 -9.44 8.50 15.95
C ARG A 53 -8.81 9.15 14.73
N PHE A 54 -9.59 9.36 13.68
CA PHE A 54 -9.11 10.07 12.50
C PHE A 54 -8.73 11.52 12.84
N LYS A 55 -9.55 12.20 13.61
CA LYS A 55 -9.29 13.58 14.03
C LYS A 55 -8.10 13.69 14.99
N GLU A 56 -7.88 12.71 15.85
CA GLU A 56 -6.70 12.65 16.73
C GLU A 56 -5.39 12.60 15.94
N VAL A 57 -5.37 11.92 14.79
CA VAL A 57 -4.16 11.72 13.99
C VAL A 57 -3.99 12.75 12.89
N HIS A 58 -5.08 13.15 12.25
CA HIS A 58 -5.07 13.99 11.05
C HIS A 58 -5.72 15.35 11.22
N GLY A 59 -6.29 15.64 12.40
CA GLY A 59 -7.08 16.85 12.61
C GLY A 59 -8.26 16.90 11.65
N ASP A 60 -8.53 18.07 11.12
CA ASP A 60 -9.61 18.32 10.15
C ASP A 60 -9.09 18.33 8.69
N THR A 61 -7.96 17.64 8.43
CA THR A 61 -7.34 17.62 7.09
C THR A 61 -8.19 16.92 6.05
N TYR A 62 -8.96 15.89 6.41
CA TYR A 62 -9.69 15.04 5.48
C TYR A 62 -11.20 15.11 5.72
N THR A 63 -11.98 14.87 4.66
CA THR A 63 -13.41 14.62 4.75
C THR A 63 -13.69 13.13 4.59
N TYR A 64 -14.67 12.61 5.33
CA TYR A 64 -14.94 11.19 5.44
C TYR A 64 -16.36 10.87 4.99
N ASP A 65 -16.51 9.88 4.12
CA ASP A 65 -17.81 9.42 3.67
C ASP A 65 -18.30 8.24 4.52
N GLU A 66 -19.12 8.56 5.51
CA GLU A 66 -19.72 7.58 6.43
C GLU A 66 -20.51 6.49 5.71
N SER A 67 -21.19 6.82 4.60
CA SER A 67 -22.02 5.86 3.86
C SER A 67 -21.22 4.66 3.33
N THR A 68 -19.92 4.84 3.13
CA THR A 68 -19.01 3.81 2.64
C THR A 68 -18.34 3.00 3.77
N TYR A 69 -18.50 3.43 5.02
CA TYR A 69 -17.91 2.71 6.16
C TYR A 69 -18.66 1.40 6.44
N LYS A 70 -17.94 0.31 6.55
CA LYS A 70 -18.49 -1.01 6.92
C LYS A 70 -17.84 -1.58 8.17
N THR A 71 -16.53 -1.55 8.22
CA THR A 71 -15.72 -2.01 9.37
C THR A 71 -14.36 -1.32 9.35
N SER A 72 -13.66 -1.35 10.48
CA SER A 72 -12.29 -0.82 10.59
C SER A 72 -11.25 -1.47 9.66
N ARG A 73 -11.57 -2.62 9.06
CA ARG A 73 -10.68 -3.40 8.19
C ARG A 73 -11.09 -3.41 6.71
N LYS A 74 -12.22 -2.81 6.35
CA LYS A 74 -12.64 -2.68 4.94
C LYS A 74 -12.40 -1.25 4.49
N LYS A 75 -11.96 -1.10 3.23
CA LYS A 75 -11.73 0.23 2.65
C LYS A 75 -13.00 1.07 2.70
N MET A 76 -12.85 2.33 3.04
CA MET A 76 -13.87 3.38 2.94
C MET A 76 -13.35 4.54 2.11
N ARG A 77 -14.23 5.39 1.62
CA ARG A 77 -13.91 6.60 0.87
C ARG A 77 -13.51 7.72 1.81
N ILE A 78 -12.35 8.31 1.52
CA ILE A 78 -11.79 9.46 2.21
C ILE A 78 -11.47 10.51 1.16
N ILE A 79 -11.70 11.77 1.45
CA ILE A 79 -11.51 12.88 0.52
C ILE A 79 -10.35 13.73 1.01
N CYS A 80 -9.31 13.82 0.19
CA CYS A 80 -8.21 14.74 0.40
C CYS A 80 -8.53 16.09 -0.25
N PRO A 81 -8.38 17.23 0.44
CA PRO A 81 -8.67 18.55 -0.12
C PRO A 81 -7.78 18.92 -1.32
N LYS A 82 -6.59 18.30 -1.42
CA LYS A 82 -5.63 18.57 -2.51
C LYS A 82 -5.77 17.61 -3.69
N HIS A 83 -6.13 16.34 -3.45
CA HIS A 83 -6.02 15.27 -4.45
C HIS A 83 -7.34 14.52 -4.71
N GLY A 84 -8.44 14.99 -4.10
CA GLY A 84 -9.75 14.35 -4.27
C GLY A 84 -9.89 13.05 -3.47
N GLU A 85 -10.74 12.16 -3.96
CA GLU A 85 -11.11 10.94 -3.25
C GLU A 85 -10.07 9.82 -3.36
N PHE A 86 -9.93 9.04 -2.29
CA PHE A 86 -9.16 7.82 -2.26
C PHE A 86 -9.79 6.80 -1.30
N TRP A 87 -9.46 5.52 -1.50
CA TRP A 87 -10.01 4.42 -0.72
C TRP A 87 -8.96 3.83 0.20
N GLN A 88 -9.22 3.86 1.51
CA GLN A 88 -8.27 3.36 2.50
C GLN A 88 -8.97 2.58 3.61
N ILE A 89 -8.24 1.62 4.22
CA ILE A 89 -8.68 0.88 5.40
C ILE A 89 -8.61 1.82 6.61
N PRO A 90 -9.71 2.01 7.38
CA PRO A 90 -9.72 2.89 8.54
C PRO A 90 -8.58 2.65 9.52
N MET A 91 -8.24 1.39 9.81
CA MET A 91 -7.15 1.03 10.71
C MET A 91 -5.80 1.59 10.24
N ASN A 92 -5.54 1.59 8.94
CA ASN A 92 -4.32 2.17 8.38
C ASN A 92 -4.33 3.70 8.45
N HIS A 93 -5.52 4.30 8.24
CA HIS A 93 -5.67 5.76 8.28
C HIS A 93 -5.39 6.32 9.68
N TRP A 94 -6.05 5.83 10.72
CA TRP A 94 -5.73 6.28 12.09
C TRP A 94 -4.35 5.81 12.59
N GLY A 95 -3.72 4.84 11.92
CA GLY A 95 -2.32 4.48 12.11
C GLY A 95 -1.32 5.47 11.47
N GLY A 96 -1.80 6.63 10.99
CA GLY A 96 -0.98 7.70 10.42
C GLY A 96 -0.79 7.63 8.90
N GLN A 97 -1.45 6.69 8.21
CA GLN A 97 -1.41 6.67 6.75
C GLN A 97 -2.43 7.70 6.21
N GLY A 98 -1.95 8.77 5.61
CA GLY A 98 -2.77 9.79 4.94
C GLY A 98 -3.09 9.45 3.48
N CYS A 99 -3.41 10.49 2.70
CA CYS A 99 -3.60 10.38 1.26
C CYS A 99 -2.33 9.82 0.59
N PRO A 100 -2.44 8.80 -0.27
CA PRO A 100 -1.28 8.23 -0.97
C PRO A 100 -0.48 9.29 -1.75
N VAL A 101 -1.18 10.17 -2.48
CA VAL A 101 -0.55 11.22 -3.27
C VAL A 101 0.14 12.28 -2.40
N CYS A 102 -0.41 12.62 -1.22
CA CYS A 102 0.28 13.51 -0.27
C CYS A 102 1.58 12.90 0.30
N LYS A 103 1.71 11.57 0.27
CA LYS A 103 2.90 10.85 0.74
C LYS A 103 3.97 10.68 -0.33
N GLU A 104 3.64 11.02 -1.56
CA GLU A 104 4.60 10.95 -2.64
C GLU A 104 5.85 11.77 -2.33
N SER A 105 6.99 11.23 -2.68
CA SER A 105 8.24 11.94 -2.50
C SER A 105 8.27 13.17 -3.42
N LYS A 106 9.00 14.21 -3.01
CA LYS A 106 9.22 15.38 -3.86
C LYS A 106 9.84 15.00 -5.21
N LEU A 107 10.63 13.94 -5.24
CA LEU A 107 11.24 13.39 -6.45
C LEU A 107 10.20 12.81 -7.40
N GLU A 108 9.25 12.04 -6.87
CA GLU A 108 8.17 11.48 -7.68
C GLU A 108 7.28 12.58 -8.27
N MET A 109 6.93 13.60 -7.47
CA MET A 109 6.14 14.75 -7.96
C MET A 109 6.89 15.55 -9.05
N GLU A 110 8.20 15.74 -8.88
CA GLU A 110 9.05 16.44 -9.84
C GLU A 110 9.13 15.66 -11.17
N LEU A 111 9.35 14.36 -11.10
CA LEU A 111 9.43 13.50 -12.27
C LEU A 111 8.07 13.36 -12.98
N ASP A 112 6.97 13.17 -12.24
CA ASP A 112 5.60 13.13 -12.78
C ASP A 112 5.31 14.36 -13.62
N LYS A 113 5.57 15.54 -13.06
CA LYS A 113 5.39 16.80 -13.76
C LYS A 113 6.25 16.88 -15.02
N ALA A 114 7.53 16.53 -14.93
CA ALA A 114 8.44 16.61 -16.08
C ALA A 114 8.02 15.67 -17.22
N LEU A 115 7.58 14.45 -16.91
CA LEU A 115 7.08 13.49 -17.91
C LEU A 115 5.80 14.00 -18.56
N THR A 116 4.87 14.52 -17.75
CA THR A 116 3.58 15.06 -18.21
C THR A 116 3.78 16.28 -19.10
N ASP A 117 4.59 17.25 -18.68
CA ASP A 117 4.86 18.49 -19.43
C ASP A 117 5.55 18.21 -20.79
N ASN A 118 6.24 17.07 -20.92
CA ASN A 118 6.88 16.64 -22.17
C ASN A 118 6.02 15.64 -22.98
N GLY A 119 4.78 15.37 -22.58
CA GLY A 119 3.86 14.48 -23.29
C GLY A 119 4.32 13.01 -23.32
N ILE A 120 5.09 12.57 -22.33
CA ILE A 120 5.60 11.21 -22.25
C ILE A 120 4.56 10.36 -21.51
N GLU A 121 4.07 9.29 -22.17
CA GLU A 121 3.17 8.33 -21.55
C GLU A 121 3.91 7.45 -20.55
N PHE A 122 3.37 7.32 -19.34
CA PHE A 122 3.95 6.50 -18.28
C PHE A 122 2.88 5.83 -17.42
N ILE A 123 3.27 4.78 -16.74
CA ILE A 123 2.45 4.05 -15.76
C ILE A 123 3.10 4.23 -14.39
N ARG A 124 2.32 4.71 -13.41
CA ARG A 124 2.79 4.85 -12.03
C ARG A 124 2.58 3.56 -11.26
N GLN A 125 3.47 3.31 -10.29
CA GLN A 125 3.38 2.19 -9.36
C GLN A 125 3.16 0.85 -10.08
N LYS A 126 3.95 0.59 -11.15
CA LYS A 126 3.89 -0.67 -11.91
C LYS A 126 4.15 -1.85 -10.97
N PRO A 127 3.23 -2.83 -10.88
CA PRO A 127 3.43 -4.00 -10.02
C PRO A 127 4.64 -4.85 -10.47
N LEU A 128 5.47 -5.26 -9.52
CA LEU A 128 6.58 -6.19 -9.70
C LEU A 128 6.57 -7.23 -8.56
N GLY A 129 5.75 -8.26 -8.69
CA GLY A 129 5.52 -9.24 -7.64
C GLY A 129 4.86 -8.62 -6.39
N ARG A 130 5.58 -8.63 -5.25
CA ARG A 130 5.12 -7.99 -4.00
C ARG A 130 5.54 -6.52 -3.85
N GLN A 131 6.25 -6.01 -4.83
CA GLN A 131 6.78 -4.64 -4.86
C GLN A 131 6.15 -3.87 -6.02
N SER A 132 6.49 -2.60 -6.16
CA SER A 132 6.14 -1.76 -7.31
C SER A 132 7.34 -0.95 -7.76
N ILE A 133 7.30 -0.51 -9.00
CA ILE A 133 8.22 0.45 -9.61
C ILE A 133 7.50 1.78 -9.68
N ASP A 134 8.16 2.88 -9.30
CA ASP A 134 7.51 4.19 -9.22
C ASP A 134 6.97 4.68 -10.57
N PHE A 135 7.77 4.56 -11.64
CA PHE A 135 7.37 4.91 -13.00
C PHE A 135 7.82 3.88 -14.01
N TYR A 136 6.97 3.58 -14.97
CA TYR A 136 7.28 2.74 -16.13
C TYR A 136 6.87 3.43 -17.42
N ILE A 137 7.79 3.49 -18.38
CA ILE A 137 7.60 4.11 -19.68
C ILE A 137 7.55 3.00 -20.73
N PRO A 138 6.34 2.59 -21.19
CA PRO A 138 6.16 1.41 -22.03
C PRO A 138 6.92 1.48 -23.36
N LYS A 139 6.91 2.65 -24.01
CA LYS A 139 7.57 2.89 -25.29
C LYS A 139 9.05 2.49 -25.28
N TYR A 140 9.73 2.69 -24.16
CA TYR A 140 11.18 2.44 -24.02
C TYR A 140 11.50 1.21 -23.16
N LYS A 141 10.49 0.50 -22.66
CA LYS A 141 10.63 -0.55 -21.64
C LYS A 141 11.52 -0.09 -20.47
N LEU A 142 11.35 1.16 -20.08
CA LEU A 142 12.16 1.83 -19.07
C LEU A 142 11.39 1.96 -17.76
N ASN A 143 11.99 1.47 -16.68
CA ASN A 143 11.52 1.62 -15.33
C ASN A 143 12.35 2.70 -14.63
N ILE A 144 11.72 3.53 -13.79
CA ILE A 144 12.36 4.59 -13.03
C ILE A 144 11.96 4.47 -11.56
N GLU A 145 12.94 4.41 -10.67
CA GLU A 145 12.79 4.42 -9.22
C GLU A 145 13.30 5.74 -8.65
N CYS A 146 12.50 6.39 -7.82
CA CYS A 146 12.86 7.63 -7.14
C CYS A 146 13.51 7.33 -5.80
N GLN A 147 14.82 7.54 -5.69
CA GLN A 147 15.62 7.19 -4.52
C GLN A 147 15.79 8.39 -3.58
N GLY A 148 15.06 8.39 -2.47
CA GLY A 148 15.19 9.38 -1.42
C GLY A 148 16.37 9.11 -0.47
N GLU A 149 16.57 10.00 0.50
CA GLU A 149 17.65 9.94 1.49
C GLU A 149 17.76 8.60 2.23
N GLN A 150 16.62 7.95 2.46
CA GLN A 150 16.53 6.66 3.15
C GLN A 150 17.24 5.51 2.44
N HIS A 151 17.48 5.62 1.12
CA HIS A 151 18.20 4.63 0.33
C HIS A 151 19.72 4.77 0.44
N PHE A 152 20.21 5.91 0.97
CA PHE A 152 21.63 6.24 1.00
C PHE A 152 22.19 6.45 2.40
N LYS A 153 21.34 6.61 3.42
CA LYS A 153 21.78 6.84 4.81
C LYS A 153 21.24 5.77 5.75
N LYS A 154 22.11 5.22 6.59
CA LYS A 154 21.68 4.46 7.79
C LYS A 154 20.85 5.40 8.67
N LYS A 155 19.57 5.10 8.89
CA LYS A 155 18.85 5.69 10.02
C LYS A 155 19.30 4.99 11.31
N PHE A 156 19.40 5.76 12.39
CA PHE A 156 19.87 5.33 13.72
C PHE A 156 19.04 4.23 14.39
N ASP A 157 17.98 3.74 13.74
CA ASP A 157 17.09 2.73 14.29
C ASP A 157 17.31 1.40 13.54
N ASP A 158 17.77 0.37 14.26
CA ASP A 158 18.15 -0.97 13.76
C ASP A 158 17.06 -1.73 12.95
N LYS A 159 15.85 -1.17 12.85
CA LYS A 159 14.73 -1.77 12.11
C LYS A 159 14.77 -1.54 10.59
N TYR A 160 15.57 -0.62 10.08
CA TYR A 160 15.74 -0.37 8.65
C TYR A 160 17.17 -0.68 8.27
N ASP A 161 17.44 -1.95 8.06
CA ASP A 161 18.72 -2.40 7.54
C ASP A 161 18.90 -1.93 6.10
N PHE A 162 19.85 -1.01 5.90
CA PHE A 162 20.31 -0.53 4.61
C PHE A 162 20.60 -1.70 3.64
N LYS A 163 21.16 -2.79 4.17
CA LYS A 163 21.43 -4.02 3.44
C LYS A 163 20.15 -4.63 2.85
N ASN A 164 19.06 -4.69 3.60
CA ASN A 164 17.77 -5.21 3.12
C ASN A 164 17.15 -4.32 2.03
N SER A 165 17.39 -3.01 2.07
CA SER A 165 16.97 -2.10 1.00
C SER A 165 17.74 -2.37 -0.29
N LEU A 166 19.04 -2.50 -0.16
CA LEU A 166 19.95 -2.79 -1.27
C LEU A 166 19.66 -4.15 -1.92
N GLU A 167 19.42 -5.19 -1.12
CA GLU A 167 19.01 -6.50 -1.60
C GLU A 167 17.69 -6.48 -2.37
N ARG A 168 16.76 -5.62 -1.97
CA ARG A 168 15.49 -5.41 -2.70
C ARG A 168 15.73 -4.75 -4.05
N ASP A 169 16.61 -3.76 -4.14
CA ASP A 169 16.94 -3.07 -5.37
C ASP A 169 17.70 -4.00 -6.34
N ILE A 170 18.62 -4.84 -5.82
CA ILE A 170 19.27 -5.90 -6.60
C ILE A 170 18.24 -6.86 -7.20
N LYS A 171 17.26 -7.29 -6.39
CA LYS A 171 16.20 -8.21 -6.82
C LYS A 171 15.32 -7.61 -7.91
N LYS A 172 14.92 -6.34 -7.75
CA LYS A 172 14.15 -5.61 -8.77
C LYS A 172 14.93 -5.54 -10.09
N ASN A 173 16.20 -5.13 -10.01
CA ASN A 173 17.05 -5.00 -11.18
C ASN A 173 17.20 -6.34 -11.93
N LYS A 174 17.43 -7.44 -11.19
CA LYS A 174 17.53 -8.79 -11.77
C LYS A 174 16.25 -9.17 -12.54
N ILE A 175 15.09 -9.05 -11.90
CA ILE A 175 13.78 -9.40 -12.50
C ILE A 175 13.53 -8.56 -13.76
N LEU A 176 13.79 -7.26 -13.72
CA LEU A 176 13.57 -6.37 -14.86
C LEU A 176 14.50 -6.70 -16.03
N ARG A 177 15.78 -7.00 -15.75
CA ARG A 177 16.73 -7.42 -16.78
C ARG A 177 16.33 -8.75 -17.44
N GLU A 178 15.83 -9.72 -16.65
CA GLU A 178 15.32 -10.98 -17.17
C GLU A 178 14.10 -10.76 -18.09
N ASN A 179 13.30 -9.74 -17.84
CA ASN A 179 12.16 -9.33 -18.69
C ASN A 179 12.57 -8.46 -19.89
N GLY A 180 13.85 -8.17 -20.08
CA GLY A 180 14.34 -7.29 -21.15
C GLY A 180 13.98 -5.82 -20.94
N GLU A 181 13.78 -5.42 -19.70
CA GLU A 181 13.46 -4.06 -19.31
C GLU A 181 14.68 -3.35 -18.68
N LYS A 182 14.77 -2.04 -18.87
CA LYS A 182 15.79 -1.19 -18.26
C LYS A 182 15.31 -0.62 -16.94
N LEU A 183 16.25 -0.39 -16.01
CA LEU A 183 15.97 0.31 -14.74
C LEU A 183 16.97 1.46 -14.58
N ILE A 184 16.44 2.65 -14.32
CA ILE A 184 17.23 3.82 -13.91
C ILE A 184 16.73 4.34 -12.56
N TYR A 185 17.58 5.07 -11.88
CA TYR A 185 17.31 5.67 -10.59
C TYR A 185 17.37 7.18 -10.67
N PHE A 186 16.36 7.84 -10.14
CA PHE A 186 16.30 9.29 -10.01
C PHE A 186 16.50 9.70 -8.55
N THR A 187 17.48 10.56 -8.30
CA THR A 187 17.81 11.07 -6.96
C THR A 187 18.33 12.51 -7.03
N LYS A 188 18.75 13.07 -5.91
CA LYS A 188 19.50 14.34 -5.88
C LYS A 188 20.94 14.05 -5.45
N GLU A 189 21.90 14.65 -6.15
CA GLU A 189 23.33 14.46 -5.92
C GLU A 189 23.72 14.64 -4.45
N LYS A 190 23.14 15.65 -3.78
CA LYS A 190 23.35 15.92 -2.35
C LYS A 190 22.92 14.78 -1.40
N LEU A 191 22.13 13.83 -1.90
CA LEU A 191 21.66 12.69 -1.12
C LEU A 191 22.62 11.49 -1.17
N LEU A 192 23.57 11.50 -2.11
CA LEU A 192 24.54 10.43 -2.27
C LEU A 192 25.46 10.31 -1.04
N PRO A 193 25.84 9.09 -0.66
CA PRO A 193 26.86 8.90 0.37
C PRO A 193 28.21 9.41 -0.11
N LYS A 194 29.02 9.94 0.82
CA LYS A 194 30.36 10.41 0.50
C LYS A 194 31.31 9.32 0.00
N ASN A 195 31.02 8.04 0.31
CA ASN A 195 31.79 6.85 -0.08
C ASN A 195 30.98 6.03 -1.10
N ILE A 196 30.90 6.52 -2.33
CA ILE A 196 30.25 5.80 -3.46
C ILE A 196 31.08 4.58 -3.90
N GLU A 197 32.31 4.42 -3.38
CA GLU A 197 33.24 3.34 -3.74
C GLU A 197 32.91 1.97 -3.11
N ASP A 198 31.84 1.86 -2.31
CA ASP A 198 31.37 0.56 -1.82
C ASP A 198 30.99 -0.33 -3.00
N PRO A 199 31.65 -1.49 -3.18
CA PRO A 199 31.40 -2.39 -4.31
C PRO A 199 29.93 -2.83 -4.42
N MET A 200 29.21 -2.94 -3.30
CA MET A 200 27.81 -3.32 -3.28
C MET A 200 26.93 -2.19 -3.82
N PHE A 201 27.31 -0.93 -3.58
CA PHE A 201 26.64 0.25 -4.08
C PHE A 201 26.88 0.43 -5.60
N CYS A 202 28.12 0.30 -6.06
CA CYS A 202 28.50 0.44 -7.46
C CYS A 202 27.86 -0.61 -8.38
N ASN A 203 27.54 -1.79 -7.86
CA ASN A 203 26.84 -2.83 -8.61
C ASN A 203 25.40 -2.48 -8.97
N ILE A 204 24.77 -1.56 -8.23
CA ILE A 204 23.37 -1.17 -8.43
C ILE A 204 23.30 0.21 -9.10
N TYR A 205 24.05 1.16 -8.57
CA TYR A 205 24.05 2.55 -8.98
C TYR A 205 25.36 2.89 -9.69
N ASN A 206 25.28 3.18 -10.96
CA ASN A 206 26.42 3.57 -11.79
C ASN A 206 26.08 4.79 -12.64
N LYS A 207 27.05 5.31 -13.36
CA LYS A 207 26.90 6.53 -14.20
C LYS A 207 25.85 6.37 -15.29
N ASP A 208 25.55 5.15 -15.72
CA ASP A 208 24.63 4.88 -16.83
C ASP A 208 23.17 4.77 -16.37
N ASN A 209 22.94 4.54 -15.07
CA ASN A 209 21.59 4.34 -14.53
C ASN A 209 21.20 5.29 -13.40
N LEU A 210 22.05 6.24 -13.02
CA LEU A 210 21.78 7.19 -11.95
C LEU A 210 21.66 8.62 -12.49
N PHE A 211 20.50 9.24 -12.28
CA PHE A 211 20.15 10.57 -12.78
C PHE A 211 19.82 11.52 -11.62
N TYR A 212 20.22 12.77 -11.74
CA TYR A 212 20.11 13.78 -10.67
C TYR A 212 19.11 14.90 -10.98
N ASP A 213 18.68 15.00 -12.24
CA ASP A 213 17.73 15.97 -12.73
C ASP A 213 16.78 15.33 -13.76
N THR A 214 15.61 15.92 -13.91
CA THR A 214 14.59 15.45 -14.82
C THR A 214 14.90 15.74 -16.29
N GLU A 215 15.68 16.77 -16.58
CA GLU A 215 16.07 17.14 -17.94
C GLU A 215 16.90 16.03 -18.58
N SER A 216 17.90 15.51 -17.85
CA SER A 216 18.72 14.37 -18.30
C SER A 216 17.86 13.14 -18.59
N ILE A 217 16.84 12.86 -17.77
CA ILE A 217 15.90 11.76 -18.00
C ILE A 217 15.06 12.02 -19.26
N ILE A 218 14.54 13.23 -19.43
CA ILE A 218 13.75 13.59 -20.61
C ILE A 218 14.58 13.48 -21.88
N ASN A 219 15.86 13.88 -21.84
CA ASN A 219 16.75 13.82 -23.01
C ASN A 219 17.02 12.40 -23.50
N ILE A 220 17.06 11.39 -22.65
CA ILE A 220 17.18 9.98 -23.09
C ILE A 220 15.87 9.42 -23.64
N LEU A 221 14.74 10.13 -23.48
CA LEU A 221 13.41 9.73 -23.94
C LEU A 221 12.96 10.46 -25.22
N LYS A 222 13.76 11.40 -25.72
CA LYS A 222 13.56 12.10 -26.99
C LYS A 222 14.41 11.48 -28.10
#